data_8504a3d1d7a4034c327e3523ef1d287b
#
_entry.id   8504a3d1d7a4034c327e3523ef1d287b
#
_cell.length_a   1.000
_cell.length_b   1.000
_cell.length_c   1.000
_cell.angle_alpha   90.00
_cell.angle_beta   90.00
_cell.angle_gamma   90.00
#
_symmetry.space_group_name_H-M   'P 1'
#
loop_
_entity.id
_entity.type
_entity.pdbx_description
1 polymer ?
#
loop_
_entity_poly.entity_id
_entity_poly.type
_entity_poly.pdbx_seq_one_letter_code
_entity_poly.pdbx_strand_id
1 'polypeptide(L)'
;RLDPGGDATHAFETIYRNFVSNPYSIAHYEILLKRILNNKEGSVLFHCADGKDRCGTGVALFLSVLGVPRETIFYDYLKTNEYTKAKADAREKYLREVCHMEDEIVIQSVRTVAGVRENYLKAAFDAIDNKFGGFDSYLHNQLHFTDEMIQEMRDNYLEWQRLRVQQ
;
A
#
# COMPACT_ATOMS: atom_id res chain seq x y z
N ARG A 1 -7.61 -1.84 20.29
CA ARG A 1 -8.89 -2.43 20.68
C ARG A 1 -9.30 -3.37 19.55
N LEU A 2 -9.59 -4.63 19.86
CA LEU A 2 -10.05 -5.61 18.86
C LEU A 2 -11.49 -5.26 18.43
N ASP A 3 -11.84 -5.60 17.19
CA ASP A 3 -13.20 -5.49 16.70
C ASP A 3 -14.15 -6.40 17.47
N PRO A 4 -15.49 -6.21 17.41
CA PRO A 4 -16.45 -7.09 18.03
C PRO A 4 -16.35 -8.56 17.60
N GLY A 5 -15.72 -8.84 16.44
CA GLY A 5 -15.38 -10.18 15.97
C GLY A 5 -13.98 -10.65 16.38
N GLY A 6 -13.20 -9.82 17.06
CA GLY A 6 -11.89 -10.16 17.60
C GLY A 6 -10.72 -10.16 16.61
N ASP A 7 -10.91 -9.73 15.36
CA ASP A 7 -9.90 -9.92 14.30
C ASP A 7 -9.12 -8.67 13.87
N ALA A 8 -9.30 -7.52 14.46
CA ALA A 8 -8.62 -6.26 14.16
C ALA A 8 -8.83 -5.71 12.71
N THR A 9 -9.68 -6.32 11.89
CA THR A 9 -9.88 -5.92 10.48
C THR A 9 -10.33 -4.48 10.35
N HIS A 10 -11.35 -4.06 11.10
CA HIS A 10 -11.88 -2.70 11.06
C HIS A 10 -10.85 -1.64 11.48
N ALA A 11 -9.98 -1.97 12.44
CA ALA A 11 -8.88 -1.11 12.84
C ALA A 11 -7.91 -0.87 11.67
N PHE A 12 -7.56 -1.92 10.92
CA PHE A 12 -6.71 -1.80 9.73
C PHE A 12 -7.38 -1.00 8.61
N GLU A 13 -8.64 -1.22 8.32
CA GLU A 13 -9.38 -0.40 7.35
C GLU A 13 -9.31 1.09 7.70
N THR A 14 -9.48 1.42 8.99
CA THR A 14 -9.38 2.80 9.47
C THR A 14 -7.96 3.35 9.30
N ILE A 15 -6.93 2.55 9.58
CA ILE A 15 -5.53 2.92 9.37
C ILE A 15 -5.26 3.21 7.89
N TYR A 16 -5.75 2.36 6.97
CA TYR A 16 -5.53 2.55 5.54
C TYR A 16 -6.30 3.75 4.99
N ARG A 17 -7.54 4.02 5.45
CA ARG A 17 -8.23 5.29 5.14
C ARG A 17 -7.39 6.50 5.56
N ASN A 18 -6.78 6.44 6.75
CA ASN A 18 -5.94 7.53 7.27
C ASN A 18 -4.64 7.69 6.47
N PHE A 19 -4.06 6.65 5.89
CA PHE A 19 -2.88 6.79 5.05
C PHE A 19 -3.11 7.74 3.88
N VAL A 20 -4.29 7.77 3.30
CA VAL A 20 -4.62 8.59 2.13
C VAL A 20 -5.48 9.81 2.43
N SER A 21 -5.94 10.00 3.67
CA SER A 21 -6.83 11.10 4.04
C SER A 21 -6.31 12.01 5.15
N ASN A 22 -5.28 11.60 5.87
CA ASN A 22 -4.62 12.44 6.86
C ASN A 22 -3.61 13.37 6.15
N PRO A 23 -3.65 14.69 6.39
CA PRO A 23 -2.77 15.65 5.71
C PRO A 23 -1.27 15.35 5.87
N TYR A 24 -0.86 14.87 7.04
CA TYR A 24 0.53 14.47 7.27
C TYR A 24 0.94 13.30 6.37
N SER A 25 0.10 12.27 6.26
CA SER A 25 0.37 11.11 5.41
C SER A 25 0.38 11.48 3.94
N ILE A 26 -0.56 12.31 3.49
CA ILE A 26 -0.64 12.83 2.12
C ILE A 26 0.65 13.55 1.75
N ALA A 27 1.13 14.48 2.57
CA ALA A 27 2.37 15.22 2.33
C ALA A 27 3.59 14.29 2.21
N HIS A 28 3.63 13.19 2.99
CA HIS A 28 4.74 12.24 2.90
C HIS A 28 4.66 11.33 1.66
N TYR A 29 3.48 10.94 1.21
CA TYR A 29 3.32 10.24 -0.07
C TYR A 29 3.61 11.14 -1.27
N GLU A 30 3.26 12.42 -1.19
CA GLU A 30 3.68 13.42 -2.19
C GLU A 30 5.22 13.48 -2.30
N ILE A 31 5.91 13.60 -1.16
CA ILE A 31 7.38 13.61 -1.11
C ILE A 31 7.96 12.32 -1.69
N LEU A 32 7.41 11.16 -1.31
CA LEU A 32 7.85 9.85 -1.82
C LEU A 32 7.74 9.80 -3.35
N LEU A 33 6.57 10.11 -3.90
CA LEU A 33 6.33 10.04 -5.35
C LEU A 33 7.18 11.06 -6.12
N LYS A 34 7.37 12.28 -5.58
CA LYS A 34 8.28 13.28 -6.18
C LYS A 34 9.74 12.84 -6.12
N ARG A 35 10.18 12.14 -5.09
CA ARG A 35 11.52 11.55 -5.04
C ARG A 35 11.70 10.44 -6.07
N ILE A 36 10.69 9.60 -6.28
CA ILE A 36 10.69 8.58 -7.33
C ILE A 36 10.78 9.24 -8.70
N LEU A 37 9.93 10.25 -8.96
CA LEU A 37 9.95 11.00 -10.23
C LEU A 37 11.32 11.65 -10.53
N ASN A 38 11.93 12.27 -9.53
CA ASN A 38 13.18 13.00 -9.67
C ASN A 38 14.42 12.09 -9.64
N ASN A 39 14.29 10.80 -9.41
CA ASN A 39 15.40 9.87 -9.43
C ASN A 39 15.83 9.57 -10.88
N LYS A 40 17.00 10.04 -11.27
CA LYS A 40 17.52 9.88 -12.65
C LYS A 40 18.56 8.78 -12.75
N GLU A 41 19.11 8.32 -11.63
CA GLU A 41 20.17 7.32 -11.60
C GLU A 41 19.96 6.34 -10.44
N GLY A 42 20.27 5.07 -10.68
CA GLY A 42 20.20 4.01 -9.68
C GLY A 42 18.76 3.62 -9.32
N SER A 43 18.59 3.07 -8.12
CA SER A 43 17.33 2.54 -7.61
C SER A 43 16.81 3.35 -6.43
N VAL A 44 15.49 3.43 -6.28
CA VAL A 44 14.85 4.01 -5.10
C VAL A 44 14.43 2.86 -4.18
N LEU A 45 14.96 2.84 -2.96
CA LEU A 45 14.52 1.96 -1.90
C LEU A 45 13.76 2.78 -0.86
N PHE A 46 12.54 2.40 -0.57
CA PHE A 46 11.78 2.92 0.57
C PHE A 46 11.25 1.78 1.43
N HIS A 47 11.12 2.04 2.71
CA HIS A 47 10.69 1.01 3.68
C HIS A 47 9.83 1.61 4.79
N CYS A 48 9.10 0.75 5.47
CA CYS A 48 8.48 1.05 6.76
C CYS A 48 8.93 0.01 7.80
N ALA A 49 8.13 -0.31 8.81
CA ALA A 49 8.51 -1.31 9.81
C ALA A 49 8.49 -2.74 9.23
N ASP A 50 7.36 -3.14 8.61
CA ASP A 50 7.16 -4.49 8.05
C ASP A 50 7.13 -4.53 6.51
N GLY A 51 7.28 -3.40 5.83
CA GLY A 51 7.31 -3.32 4.37
C GLY A 51 5.96 -3.60 3.67
N LYS A 52 4.85 -3.68 4.38
CA LYS A 52 3.56 -4.14 3.85
C LYS A 52 2.46 -3.06 3.81
N ASP A 53 2.23 -2.33 4.90
CA ASP A 53 1.08 -1.41 5.00
C ASP A 53 1.41 -0.06 4.34
N ARG A 54 2.27 0.76 4.94
CA ARG A 54 2.68 2.06 4.39
C ARG A 54 3.39 1.92 3.05
N CYS A 55 4.27 0.93 2.93
CA CYS A 55 4.93 0.63 1.67
C CYS A 55 3.94 0.14 0.63
N GLY A 56 3.04 -0.80 0.97
CA GLY A 56 2.02 -1.30 0.06
C GLY A 56 1.10 -0.19 -0.46
N THR A 57 0.69 0.75 0.42
CA THR A 57 -0.06 1.94 -0.01
C THR A 57 0.78 2.83 -0.94
N GLY A 58 2.06 3.07 -0.62
CA GLY A 58 2.96 3.85 -1.47
C GLY A 58 3.16 3.24 -2.85
N VAL A 59 3.34 1.90 -2.92
CA VAL A 59 3.41 1.15 -4.18
C VAL A 59 2.09 1.26 -4.94
N ALA A 60 0.95 1.10 -4.27
CA ALA A 60 -0.36 1.20 -4.89
C ALA A 60 -0.60 2.60 -5.51
N LEU A 61 -0.22 3.67 -4.81
CA LEU A 61 -0.28 5.03 -5.35
C LEU A 61 0.65 5.20 -6.56
N PHE A 62 1.89 4.72 -6.48
CA PHE A 62 2.84 4.78 -7.59
C PHE A 62 2.34 4.03 -8.83
N LEU A 63 1.88 2.80 -8.67
CA LEU A 63 1.31 2.00 -9.78
C LEU A 63 0.07 2.67 -10.37
N SER A 64 -0.75 3.34 -9.55
CA SER A 64 -1.90 4.10 -10.03
C SER A 64 -1.48 5.30 -10.88
N VAL A 65 -0.40 6.03 -10.53
CA VAL A 65 0.16 7.11 -11.39
C VAL A 65 0.59 6.55 -12.75
N LEU A 66 1.17 5.36 -12.78
CA LEU A 66 1.55 4.67 -14.00
C LEU A 66 0.35 4.19 -14.84
N GLY A 67 -0.87 4.23 -14.29
CA GLY A 67 -2.07 3.77 -14.98
C GLY A 67 -2.29 2.25 -14.91
N VAL A 68 -1.66 1.57 -13.95
CA VAL A 68 -1.87 0.13 -13.73
C VAL A 68 -3.30 -0.12 -13.26
N PRO A 69 -4.04 -1.09 -13.83
CA PRO A 69 -5.38 -1.42 -13.40
C PRO A 69 -5.45 -1.82 -11.91
N ARG A 70 -6.52 -1.42 -11.24
CA ARG A 70 -6.70 -1.70 -9.79
C ARG A 70 -6.60 -3.18 -9.45
N GLU A 71 -7.14 -4.06 -10.28
CA GLU A 71 -7.07 -5.51 -10.09
C GLU A 71 -5.62 -6.00 -10.02
N THR A 72 -4.76 -5.46 -10.89
CA THR A 72 -3.32 -5.77 -10.90
C THR A 72 -2.63 -5.23 -9.65
N ILE A 73 -2.98 -4.03 -9.21
CA ILE A 73 -2.47 -3.43 -7.96
C ILE A 73 -2.87 -4.29 -6.75
N PHE A 74 -4.12 -4.73 -6.67
CA PHE A 74 -4.58 -5.62 -5.61
C PHE A 74 -3.86 -6.98 -5.64
N TYR A 75 -3.68 -7.55 -6.82
CA TYR A 75 -2.94 -8.80 -7.00
C TYR A 75 -1.50 -8.68 -6.47
N ASP A 76 -0.78 -7.62 -6.85
CA ASP A 76 0.57 -7.35 -6.38
C ASP A 76 0.61 -7.16 -4.86
N TYR A 77 -0.29 -6.35 -4.33
CA TYR A 77 -0.40 -6.09 -2.89
C TYR A 77 -0.62 -7.38 -2.08
N LEU A 78 -1.52 -8.26 -2.54
CA LEU A 78 -1.85 -9.51 -1.84
C LEU A 78 -0.73 -10.55 -1.88
N LYS A 79 0.24 -10.46 -2.81
CA LYS A 79 1.47 -11.27 -2.78
C LYS A 79 2.29 -11.10 -1.51
N THR A 80 2.13 -10.00 -0.81
CA THR A 80 2.70 -9.80 0.52
C THR A 80 2.45 -11.00 1.44
N ASN A 81 1.28 -11.65 1.34
CA ASN A 81 0.92 -12.79 2.19
C ASN A 81 1.81 -14.02 1.95
N GLU A 82 2.32 -14.21 0.73
CA GLU A 82 3.26 -15.29 0.41
C GLU A 82 4.57 -15.08 1.16
N TYR A 83 5.09 -13.84 1.18
CA TYR A 83 6.35 -13.50 1.84
C TYR A 83 6.24 -13.40 3.37
N THR A 84 5.07 -13.03 3.89
CA THR A 84 4.86 -12.88 5.34
C THR A 84 4.39 -14.16 6.02
N LYS A 85 4.03 -15.21 5.26
CA LYS A 85 3.48 -16.47 5.79
C LYS A 85 4.39 -17.11 6.84
N ALA A 86 5.67 -17.26 6.54
CA ALA A 86 6.62 -17.87 7.47
C ALA A 86 6.75 -17.09 8.78
N LYS A 87 6.69 -15.76 8.72
CA LYS A 87 6.70 -14.89 9.90
C LYS A 87 5.42 -15.03 10.71
N ALA A 88 4.27 -15.15 10.06
CA ALA A 88 2.97 -15.37 10.71
C ALA A 88 2.95 -16.71 11.43
N ASP A 89 3.38 -17.78 10.76
CA ASP A 89 3.44 -19.13 11.31
C ASP A 89 4.40 -19.22 12.51
N ALA A 90 5.57 -18.57 12.42
CA ALA A 90 6.52 -18.53 13.53
C ALA A 90 5.97 -17.76 14.75
N ARG A 91 5.26 -16.67 14.55
CA ARG A 91 4.61 -15.91 15.63
C ARG A 91 3.50 -16.72 16.30
N GLU A 92 2.65 -17.41 15.53
CA GLU A 92 1.63 -18.29 16.09
C GLU A 92 2.25 -19.41 16.89
N LYS A 93 3.27 -20.09 16.33
CA LYS A 93 4.00 -21.14 17.03
C LYS A 93 4.56 -20.65 18.37
N TYR A 94 5.19 -19.47 18.39
CA TYR A 94 5.71 -18.85 19.61
C TYR A 94 4.61 -18.59 20.64
N LEU A 95 3.46 -18.05 20.21
CA LEU A 95 2.33 -17.83 21.13
C LEU A 95 1.82 -19.13 21.76
N ARG A 96 1.65 -20.19 20.96
CA ARG A 96 1.14 -21.47 21.44
C ARG A 96 2.15 -22.19 22.34
N GLU A 97 3.39 -22.33 21.88
CA GLU A 97 4.38 -23.20 22.53
C GLU A 97 5.11 -22.50 23.69
N VAL A 98 5.41 -21.21 23.58
CA VAL A 98 6.21 -20.47 24.58
C VAL A 98 5.32 -19.66 25.52
N CYS A 99 4.31 -18.98 24.97
CA CYS A 99 3.39 -18.17 25.78
C CYS A 99 2.19 -18.98 26.31
N HIS A 100 2.03 -20.24 25.90
CA HIS A 100 0.88 -21.11 26.25
C HIS A 100 -0.46 -20.43 25.97
N MET A 101 -0.55 -19.71 24.85
CA MET A 101 -1.74 -18.97 24.44
C MET A 101 -2.75 -19.95 23.84
N GLU A 102 -3.93 -20.06 24.46
CA GLU A 102 -5.05 -20.90 24.00
C GLU A 102 -6.18 -20.06 23.38
N ASP A 103 -6.14 -18.73 23.53
CA ASP A 103 -7.15 -17.83 22.99
C ASP A 103 -7.02 -17.70 21.47
N GLU A 104 -7.90 -18.39 20.75
CA GLU A 104 -7.92 -18.39 19.27
C GLU A 104 -8.20 -17.00 18.68
N ILE A 105 -8.90 -16.11 19.42
CA ILE A 105 -9.13 -14.72 18.96
C ILE A 105 -7.81 -13.95 18.92
N VAL A 106 -6.99 -14.12 19.96
CA VAL A 106 -5.66 -13.49 20.02
C VAL A 106 -4.76 -14.04 18.91
N ILE A 107 -4.75 -15.36 18.73
CA ILE A 107 -3.95 -16.01 17.68
C ILE A 107 -4.37 -15.55 16.29
N GLN A 108 -5.67 -15.50 16.00
CA GLN A 108 -6.20 -15.01 14.74
C GLN A 108 -5.89 -13.53 14.51
N SER A 109 -5.92 -12.72 15.56
CA SER A 109 -5.53 -11.30 15.49
C SER A 109 -4.06 -11.14 15.10
N VAL A 110 -3.16 -11.98 15.63
CA VAL A 110 -1.74 -11.97 15.27
C VAL A 110 -1.54 -12.35 13.80
N ARG A 111 -2.26 -13.32 13.28
CA ARG A 111 -2.24 -13.66 11.84
C ARG A 111 -2.76 -12.50 10.98
N THR A 112 -3.87 -11.89 11.40
CA THR A 112 -4.45 -10.72 10.74
C THR A 112 -3.45 -9.55 10.67
N VAL A 113 -2.73 -9.31 11.76
CA VAL A 113 -1.69 -8.27 11.83
C VAL A 113 -0.45 -8.63 11.02
N ALA A 114 -0.10 -9.89 10.89
CA ALA A 114 1.11 -10.34 10.18
C ALA A 114 0.96 -10.23 8.65
N GLY A 115 -0.24 -10.45 8.11
CA GLY A 115 -0.54 -10.38 6.69
C GLY A 115 -1.18 -9.08 6.25
N VAL A 116 -1.77 -9.12 5.06
CA VAL A 116 -2.61 -8.06 4.48
C VAL A 116 -3.90 -8.67 3.96
N ARG A 117 -4.95 -7.83 3.83
CA ARG A 117 -6.25 -8.23 3.26
C ARG A 117 -6.68 -7.22 2.21
N GLU A 118 -7.42 -7.69 1.21
CA GLU A 118 -7.93 -6.84 0.12
C GLU A 118 -8.71 -5.63 0.62
N ASN A 119 -9.58 -5.82 1.62
CA ASN A 119 -10.39 -4.74 2.19
C ASN A 119 -9.57 -3.63 2.86
N TYR A 120 -8.31 -3.87 3.25
CA TYR A 120 -7.45 -2.82 3.78
C TYR A 120 -7.10 -1.80 2.69
N LEU A 121 -6.52 -2.27 1.58
CA LEU A 121 -6.17 -1.40 0.46
C LEU A 121 -7.44 -0.83 -0.22
N LYS A 122 -8.52 -1.63 -0.29
CA LYS A 122 -9.82 -1.16 -0.76
C LYS A 122 -10.32 0.03 0.05
N ALA A 123 -10.19 0.01 1.38
CA ALA A 123 -10.59 1.11 2.25
C ALA A 123 -9.81 2.42 1.94
N ALA A 124 -8.54 2.31 1.53
CA ALA A 124 -7.78 3.47 1.05
C ALA A 124 -8.33 4.00 -0.28
N PHE A 125 -8.54 3.13 -1.27
CA PHE A 125 -9.10 3.56 -2.56
C PHE A 125 -10.53 4.12 -2.43
N ASP A 126 -11.38 3.48 -1.62
CA ASP A 126 -12.73 4.00 -1.34
C ASP A 126 -12.68 5.40 -0.69
N ALA A 127 -11.70 5.65 0.18
CA ALA A 127 -11.51 6.98 0.76
C ALA A 127 -11.06 8.01 -0.28
N ILE A 128 -10.18 7.64 -1.20
CA ILE A 128 -9.78 8.50 -2.32
C ILE A 128 -11.00 8.82 -3.20
N ASP A 129 -11.76 7.79 -3.60
CA ASP A 129 -12.90 7.97 -4.50
C ASP A 129 -14.00 8.81 -3.86
N ASN A 130 -14.38 8.52 -2.61
CA ASN A 130 -15.50 9.17 -1.94
C ASN A 130 -15.18 10.57 -1.39
N LYS A 131 -13.95 10.78 -0.90
CA LYS A 131 -13.58 12.04 -0.24
C LYS A 131 -12.97 13.06 -1.21
N PHE A 132 -12.28 12.58 -2.25
CA PHE A 132 -11.52 13.44 -3.15
C PHE A 132 -12.00 13.40 -4.62
N GLY A 133 -13.05 12.62 -4.91
CA GLY A 133 -13.63 12.55 -6.25
C GLY A 133 -12.85 11.68 -7.24
N GLY A 134 -12.08 10.70 -6.73
CA GLY A 134 -11.31 9.75 -7.53
C GLY A 134 -9.83 10.02 -7.52
N PHE A 135 -9.08 9.05 -8.08
CA PHE A 135 -7.60 9.06 -8.01
C PHE A 135 -6.99 10.24 -8.78
N ASP A 136 -7.55 10.59 -9.93
CA ASP A 136 -7.07 11.70 -10.75
C ASP A 136 -7.18 13.04 -10.01
N SER A 137 -8.34 13.32 -9.43
CA SER A 137 -8.53 14.49 -8.57
C SER A 137 -7.62 14.48 -7.34
N TYR A 138 -7.42 13.31 -6.73
CA TYR A 138 -6.52 13.15 -5.58
C TYR A 138 -5.06 13.46 -5.97
N LEU A 139 -4.62 12.96 -7.12
CA LEU A 139 -3.27 13.14 -7.65
C LEU A 139 -2.95 14.62 -7.90
N HIS A 140 -3.88 15.34 -8.52
CA HIS A 140 -3.70 16.77 -8.82
C HIS A 140 -3.86 17.65 -7.57
N ASN A 141 -4.91 17.45 -6.78
CA ASN A 141 -5.30 18.40 -5.74
C ASN A 141 -4.70 18.11 -4.36
N GLN A 142 -4.26 16.86 -4.11
CA GLN A 142 -3.71 16.46 -2.82
C GLN A 142 -2.21 16.13 -2.91
N LEU A 143 -1.77 15.47 -3.99
CA LEU A 143 -0.39 15.10 -4.21
C LEU A 143 0.36 16.12 -5.10
N HIS A 144 -0.33 17.13 -5.61
CA HIS A 144 0.19 18.25 -6.42
C HIS A 144 1.03 17.79 -7.62
N PHE A 145 0.53 16.77 -8.32
CA PHE A 145 1.12 16.31 -9.58
C PHE A 145 0.45 17.03 -10.76
N THR A 146 1.25 17.54 -11.68
CA THR A 146 0.76 18.05 -12.96
C THR A 146 0.71 16.95 -14.01
N ASP A 147 0.03 17.18 -15.14
CA ASP A 147 -0.01 16.24 -16.26
C ASP A 147 1.39 15.94 -16.79
N GLU A 148 2.27 16.93 -16.83
CA GLU A 148 3.65 16.76 -17.26
C GLU A 148 4.44 15.84 -16.29
N MET A 149 4.25 15.98 -14.98
CA MET A 149 4.88 15.12 -13.98
C MET A 149 4.38 13.68 -14.08
N ILE A 150 3.09 13.49 -14.34
CA ILE A 150 2.49 12.16 -14.55
C ILE A 150 3.08 11.52 -15.80
N GLN A 151 3.14 12.27 -16.91
CA GLN A 151 3.71 11.78 -18.16
C GLN A 151 5.20 11.46 -18.00
N GLU A 152 5.99 12.33 -17.37
CA GLU A 152 7.39 12.07 -17.08
C GLU A 152 7.59 10.79 -16.24
N MET A 153 6.76 10.55 -15.21
CA MET A 153 6.83 9.34 -14.43
C MET A 153 6.52 8.09 -15.27
N ARG A 154 5.53 8.15 -16.15
CA ARG A 154 5.21 7.06 -17.09
C ARG A 154 6.35 6.82 -18.07
N ASP A 155 6.96 7.86 -18.60
CA ASP A 155 8.09 7.75 -19.53
C ASP A 155 9.33 7.14 -18.87
N ASN A 156 9.54 7.42 -17.59
CA ASN A 156 10.67 6.89 -16.84
C ASN A 156 10.51 5.40 -16.46
N TYR A 157 9.26 4.93 -16.23
CA TYR A 157 9.01 3.63 -15.62
C TYR A 157 8.24 2.65 -16.51
N LEU A 158 7.73 3.05 -17.70
CA LEU A 158 7.06 2.17 -18.64
C LEU A 158 7.93 1.91 -19.87
N GLU A 159 8.27 0.65 -20.14
CA GLU A 159 9.20 0.27 -21.23
C GLU A 159 8.62 0.46 -22.63
N TRP A 160 7.31 0.46 -22.83
CA TRP A 160 6.69 0.49 -24.16
C TRP A 160 6.99 1.77 -24.98
N GLN A 161 7.45 2.84 -24.37
CA GLN A 161 7.89 4.03 -25.09
C GLN A 161 9.30 3.89 -25.68
N ARG A 162 10.19 3.11 -25.08
CA ARG A 162 11.54 2.87 -25.60
C ARG A 162 11.53 2.13 -26.95
N LEU A 163 10.49 1.34 -27.21
CA LEU A 163 10.36 0.56 -28.47
C LEU A 163 9.88 1.43 -29.66
N ARG A 164 9.28 2.62 -29.44
CA ARG A 164 8.83 3.52 -30.52
C ARG A 164 9.94 4.41 -31.08
N VAL A 165 11.03 4.60 -30.36
CA VAL A 165 12.15 5.46 -30.77
C VAL A 165 13.16 4.70 -31.65
N GLN A 166 13.04 3.39 -31.77
CA GLN A 166 13.92 2.52 -32.58
C GLN A 166 13.31 2.08 -33.92
N GLN A 167 12.15 2.59 -34.28
CA GLN A 167 11.51 2.44 -35.59
C GLN A 167 11.51 3.77 -36.36
#